data_5b384cc7bc441a10228121d6d3053042
#
_entry.id   5b384cc7bc441a10228121d6d3053042
#
_cell.length_a   1.000
_cell.length_b   1.000
_cell.length_c   1.000
_cell.angle_alpha   90.00
_cell.angle_beta   90.00
_cell.angle_gamma   90.00
#
_symmetry.space_group_name_H-M   'P 1'
#
loop_
_entity.id
_entity.type
_entity.pdbx_description
1 polymer ?
#
loop_
_entity_poly.entity_id
_entity_poly.type
_entity_poly.pdbx_seq_one_letter_code
_entity_poly.pdbx_strand_id
1 'polypeptide(L)'
;YLPTFDKKNNLTNNFFVVSDIKDTKGFVKLGNQRVIEARLSDAEFFWEKNKTQNLVKQVDKLKNINYFKGLGSYFDKIQRMRKLSSLISDDFLISKDKIEIASSICKVDLMSDLVGEFPELQGIVGGHFAKFQGFDKEVCLAVSEQYLPNGMESKLPKKMYSVALSLSDKIDSLVGFFGINLKPTSSKDPYAIRRMAISLVRLIVENEIKIKLKDLIVYTCSAYRDQGYDFDTKKIQNELSDFIIERLKNYLREKKIRQDIIESSTFLLGLDDLL
;
A
#
# COMPACT_ATOMS: atom_id res chain seq x y z
N TYR A 1 10.78 22.20 3.42
CA TYR A 1 9.60 23.00 3.69
C TYR A 1 8.77 22.33 4.78
N LEU A 2 8.34 23.09 5.80
CA LEU A 2 7.52 22.61 6.91
C LEU A 2 6.22 23.39 6.92
N PRO A 3 5.05 22.71 6.80
CA PRO A 3 3.75 23.38 6.87
C PRO A 3 3.48 23.91 8.28
N THR A 4 2.63 24.91 8.37
CA THR A 4 2.15 25.44 9.67
C THR A 4 0.65 25.19 9.83
N PHE A 5 0.23 24.99 11.07
CA PHE A 5 -1.15 24.70 11.42
C PHE A 5 -1.65 25.70 12.46
N ASP A 6 -2.93 26.01 12.39
CA ASP A 6 -3.59 26.84 13.41
C ASP A 6 -3.89 26.03 14.69
N LYS A 7 -4.44 26.69 15.71
CA LYS A 7 -4.82 26.04 16.98
C LYS A 7 -5.91 24.96 16.84
N LYS A 8 -6.60 24.92 15.70
CA LYS A 8 -7.61 23.91 15.37
C LYS A 8 -7.07 22.82 14.47
N ASN A 9 -5.74 22.80 14.27
CA ASN A 9 -5.03 21.85 13.40
C ASN A 9 -5.42 21.95 11.91
N ASN A 10 -5.85 23.14 11.44
CA ASN A 10 -6.03 23.40 10.02
C ASN A 10 -4.73 23.93 9.41
N LEU A 11 -4.43 23.51 8.19
CA LEU A 11 -3.28 24.01 7.43
C LEU A 11 -3.44 25.52 7.22
N THR A 12 -2.37 26.28 7.49
CA THR A 12 -2.35 27.73 7.22
C THR A 12 -1.67 28.02 5.88
N ASN A 13 -1.72 29.25 5.44
CA ASN A 13 -1.03 29.75 4.25
C ASN A 13 0.46 30.11 4.50
N ASN A 14 1.02 29.71 5.63
CA ASN A 14 2.41 29.95 5.99
C ASN A 14 3.19 28.64 6.03
N PHE A 15 4.49 28.71 5.79
CA PHE A 15 5.41 27.60 5.90
C PHE A 15 6.78 28.05 6.41
N PHE A 16 7.51 27.14 7.03
CA PHE A 16 8.90 27.36 7.43
C PHE A 16 9.87 26.76 6.40
N VAL A 17 10.95 27.49 6.17
CA VAL A 17 12.10 27.00 5.40
C VAL A 17 13.33 27.09 6.30
N VAL A 18 14.07 25.96 6.41
CA VAL A 18 15.37 25.94 7.05
C VAL A 18 16.43 26.16 5.96
N SER A 19 17.27 27.17 6.15
CA SER A 19 18.37 27.53 5.25
C SER A 19 19.63 27.76 6.07
N ASP A 20 20.77 27.36 5.58
CA ASP A 20 22.10 27.61 6.15
C ASP A 20 22.68 28.99 5.73
N ILE A 21 21.97 29.71 4.86
CA ILE A 21 22.35 31.02 4.36
C ILE A 21 21.54 32.11 5.07
N LYS A 22 22.24 33.13 5.60
CA LYS A 22 21.60 34.31 6.17
C LYS A 22 20.94 35.15 5.06
N ASP A 23 19.62 35.25 5.09
CA ASP A 23 18.83 36.01 4.11
C ASP A 23 18.73 37.49 4.48
N THR A 24 19.79 38.25 4.23
CA THR A 24 19.86 39.69 4.56
C THR A 24 19.02 40.57 3.63
N LYS A 25 18.70 40.07 2.43
CA LYS A 25 17.96 40.84 1.39
C LYS A 25 16.57 40.25 1.11
N GLY A 26 16.13 39.20 1.80
CA GLY A 26 14.85 38.53 1.57
C GLY A 26 14.76 37.72 0.30
N PHE A 27 15.87 37.48 -0.41
CA PHE A 27 15.87 36.74 -1.69
C PHE A 27 15.60 35.26 -1.49
N VAL A 28 16.10 34.66 -0.41
CA VAL A 28 15.85 33.24 -0.09
C VAL A 28 14.37 33.04 0.23
N LYS A 29 13.78 33.92 1.05
CA LYS A 29 12.33 33.93 1.35
C LYS A 29 11.50 34.03 0.07
N LEU A 30 11.79 35.05 -0.76
CA LEU A 30 11.04 35.28 -1.99
C LEU A 30 11.19 34.16 -3.00
N GLY A 31 12.40 33.60 -3.14
CA GLY A 31 12.64 32.46 -4.03
C GLY A 31 11.88 31.22 -3.59
N ASN A 32 11.91 30.87 -2.30
CA ASN A 32 11.16 29.73 -1.77
C ASN A 32 9.65 29.93 -1.88
N GLN A 33 9.14 31.14 -1.67
CA GLN A 33 7.72 31.46 -1.86
C GLN A 33 7.29 31.19 -3.30
N ARG A 34 8.03 31.67 -4.28
CA ARG A 34 7.74 31.45 -5.71
C ARG A 34 7.74 29.95 -6.09
N VAL A 35 8.69 29.18 -5.54
CA VAL A 35 8.73 27.73 -5.78
C VAL A 35 7.48 27.04 -5.25
N ILE A 36 7.06 27.35 -4.02
CA ILE A 36 5.85 26.77 -3.42
C ILE A 36 4.60 27.21 -4.18
N GLU A 37 4.47 28.50 -4.53
CA GLU A 37 3.33 29.00 -5.32
C GLU A 37 3.21 28.26 -6.66
N ALA A 38 4.32 28.07 -7.39
CA ALA A 38 4.33 27.35 -8.63
C ALA A 38 3.88 25.88 -8.44
N ARG A 39 4.45 25.17 -7.44
CA ARG A 39 4.08 23.77 -7.13
C ARG A 39 2.62 23.61 -6.73
N LEU A 40 2.06 24.55 -5.96
CA LEU A 40 0.66 24.52 -5.56
C LEU A 40 -0.27 24.83 -6.74
N SER A 41 0.13 25.75 -7.62
CA SER A 41 -0.60 26.04 -8.85
C SER A 41 -0.64 24.83 -9.80
N ASP A 42 0.48 24.12 -9.96
CA ASP A 42 0.54 22.88 -10.74
C ASP A 42 -0.38 21.79 -10.13
N ALA A 43 -0.34 21.65 -8.79
CA ALA A 43 -1.19 20.69 -8.09
C ALA A 43 -2.69 21.00 -8.28
N GLU A 44 -3.09 22.28 -8.17
CA GLU A 44 -4.47 22.73 -8.41
C GLU A 44 -4.90 22.47 -9.85
N PHE A 45 -4.06 22.80 -10.83
CA PHE A 45 -4.32 22.57 -12.25
C PHE A 45 -4.55 21.09 -12.55
N PHE A 46 -3.65 20.21 -12.09
CA PHE A 46 -3.80 18.77 -12.30
C PHE A 46 -4.97 18.19 -11.53
N TRP A 47 -5.26 18.69 -10.32
CA TRP A 47 -6.46 18.29 -9.58
C TRP A 47 -7.73 18.58 -10.38
N GLU A 48 -7.90 19.81 -10.85
CA GLU A 48 -9.08 20.24 -11.63
C GLU A 48 -9.23 19.40 -12.92
N LYS A 49 -8.12 19.13 -13.61
CA LYS A 49 -8.08 18.31 -14.83
C LYS A 49 -8.45 16.85 -14.57
N ASN A 50 -7.98 16.26 -13.47
CA ASN A 50 -8.08 14.81 -13.26
C ASN A 50 -9.31 14.38 -12.45
N LYS A 51 -9.82 15.22 -11.51
CA LYS A 51 -10.93 14.85 -10.60
C LYS A 51 -12.22 14.40 -11.31
N THR A 52 -12.46 14.89 -12.53
CA THR A 52 -13.65 14.57 -13.33
C THR A 52 -13.46 13.35 -14.24
N GLN A 53 -12.25 12.81 -14.34
CA GLN A 53 -11.97 11.63 -15.15
C GLN A 53 -12.58 10.39 -14.50
N ASN A 54 -13.57 9.78 -15.16
CA ASN A 54 -14.30 8.63 -14.62
C ASN A 54 -13.35 7.46 -14.28
N LEU A 55 -13.21 7.15 -13.00
CA LEU A 55 -12.29 6.12 -12.50
C LEU A 55 -12.57 4.74 -13.08
N VAL A 56 -13.84 4.35 -13.17
CA VAL A 56 -14.21 3.02 -13.68
C VAL A 56 -13.82 2.85 -15.14
N LYS A 57 -14.05 3.88 -15.97
CA LYS A 57 -13.66 3.86 -17.38
C LYS A 57 -12.15 3.87 -17.62
N GLN A 58 -11.38 4.31 -16.63
CA GLN A 58 -9.91 4.33 -16.70
C GLN A 58 -9.28 2.97 -16.37
N VAL A 59 -9.98 2.06 -15.71
CA VAL A 59 -9.45 0.76 -15.27
C VAL A 59 -8.78 0.00 -16.41
N ASP A 60 -9.41 -0.05 -17.58
CA ASP A 60 -8.85 -0.77 -18.74
C ASP A 60 -7.52 -0.20 -19.24
N LYS A 61 -7.25 1.08 -19.02
CA LYS A 61 -5.98 1.71 -19.42
C LYS A 61 -4.80 1.22 -18.60
N LEU A 62 -5.03 0.65 -17.40
CA LEU A 62 -3.99 0.03 -16.58
C LEU A 62 -3.33 -1.18 -17.26
N LYS A 63 -3.92 -1.74 -18.33
CA LYS A 63 -3.30 -2.76 -19.19
C LYS A 63 -2.01 -2.26 -19.84
N ASN A 64 -1.89 -0.95 -20.06
CA ASN A 64 -0.75 -0.32 -20.71
C ASN A 64 0.36 0.09 -19.73
N ILE A 65 0.15 -0.08 -18.42
CA ILE A 65 1.15 0.23 -17.40
C ILE A 65 1.68 -1.07 -16.82
N ASN A 66 2.95 -1.35 -17.04
CA ASN A 66 3.60 -2.50 -16.41
C ASN A 66 3.66 -2.33 -14.90
N TYR A 67 3.20 -3.35 -14.15
CA TYR A 67 3.40 -3.40 -12.71
C TYR A 67 4.86 -3.69 -12.39
N PHE A 68 5.35 -4.80 -12.92
CA PHE A 68 6.74 -5.20 -12.78
C PHE A 68 7.12 -6.15 -13.91
N LYS A 69 8.42 -6.13 -14.31
CA LYS A 69 8.92 -7.06 -15.34
C LYS A 69 8.71 -8.50 -14.90
N GLY A 70 7.90 -9.26 -15.63
CA GLY A 70 7.56 -10.65 -15.31
C GLY A 70 6.37 -10.84 -14.37
N LEU A 71 5.63 -9.78 -14.01
CA LEU A 71 4.42 -9.87 -13.16
C LEU A 71 3.18 -9.22 -13.80
N GLY A 72 3.27 -8.84 -15.09
CA GLY A 72 2.17 -8.28 -15.86
C GLY A 72 1.96 -6.78 -15.63
N SER A 73 0.76 -6.34 -15.99
CA SER A 73 0.31 -4.95 -15.88
C SER A 73 -0.33 -4.65 -14.51
N TYR A 74 -0.56 -3.37 -14.23
CA TYR A 74 -1.39 -2.99 -13.08
C TYR A 74 -2.84 -3.47 -13.21
N PHE A 75 -3.34 -3.65 -14.43
CA PHE A 75 -4.64 -4.28 -14.64
C PHE A 75 -4.64 -5.73 -14.14
N ASP A 76 -3.63 -6.53 -14.50
CA ASP A 76 -3.50 -7.91 -14.04
C ASP A 76 -3.41 -7.98 -12.52
N LYS A 77 -2.64 -7.08 -11.91
CA LYS A 77 -2.52 -6.95 -10.46
C LYS A 77 -3.86 -6.66 -9.78
N ILE A 78 -4.64 -5.69 -10.25
CA ILE A 78 -5.94 -5.38 -9.64
C ILE A 78 -6.94 -6.53 -9.80
N GLN A 79 -6.88 -7.32 -10.88
CA GLN A 79 -7.73 -8.50 -11.01
C GLN A 79 -7.40 -9.56 -9.96
N ARG A 80 -6.12 -9.80 -9.66
CA ARG A 80 -5.70 -10.71 -8.58
C ARG A 80 -6.08 -10.16 -7.20
N MET A 81 -5.82 -8.87 -6.96
CA MET A 81 -6.21 -8.20 -5.71
C MET A 81 -7.72 -8.26 -5.47
N ARG A 82 -8.53 -8.07 -6.52
CA ARG A 82 -9.99 -8.17 -6.45
C ARG A 82 -10.44 -9.57 -6.04
N LYS A 83 -9.88 -10.63 -6.66
CA LYS A 83 -10.18 -12.02 -6.28
C LYS A 83 -9.82 -12.27 -4.81
N LEU A 84 -8.64 -11.80 -4.37
CA LEU A 84 -8.13 -12.01 -3.02
C LEU A 84 -8.95 -11.25 -1.97
N SER A 85 -9.23 -9.97 -2.20
CA SER A 85 -10.02 -9.15 -1.28
C SER A 85 -11.48 -9.62 -1.18
N SER A 86 -12.03 -10.14 -2.28
CA SER A 86 -13.35 -10.76 -2.30
C SER A 86 -13.38 -12.07 -1.49
N LEU A 87 -12.30 -12.88 -1.55
CA LEU A 87 -12.19 -14.10 -0.75
C LEU A 87 -12.23 -13.82 0.75
N ILE A 88 -11.49 -12.80 1.20
CA ILE A 88 -11.39 -12.46 2.63
C ILE A 88 -12.54 -11.59 3.15
N SER A 89 -13.45 -11.17 2.28
CA SER A 89 -14.54 -10.25 2.65
C SER A 89 -15.47 -10.83 3.72
N ASP A 90 -15.74 -12.13 3.66
CA ASP A 90 -16.61 -12.82 4.62
C ASP A 90 -15.96 -12.90 6.01
N ASP A 91 -14.66 -13.24 6.07
CA ASP A 91 -13.89 -13.29 7.32
C ASP A 91 -13.81 -11.91 7.99
N PHE A 92 -13.83 -10.84 7.19
CA PHE A 92 -13.75 -9.45 7.65
C PHE A 92 -15.11 -8.81 7.90
N LEU A 93 -16.20 -9.52 7.64
CA LEU A 93 -17.59 -9.04 7.76
C LEU A 93 -17.83 -7.73 7.00
N ILE A 94 -17.28 -7.62 5.78
CA ILE A 94 -17.40 -6.46 4.89
C ILE A 94 -18.18 -6.80 3.62
N SER A 95 -18.79 -5.78 3.01
CA SER A 95 -19.50 -5.96 1.74
C SER A 95 -18.55 -6.32 0.61
N LYS A 96 -18.82 -7.46 -0.02
CA LYS A 96 -18.07 -7.95 -1.18
C LYS A 96 -18.09 -6.94 -2.33
N ASP A 97 -19.26 -6.38 -2.65
CA ASP A 97 -19.39 -5.41 -3.74
C ASP A 97 -18.53 -4.17 -3.51
N LYS A 98 -18.53 -3.64 -2.27
CA LYS A 98 -17.73 -2.45 -1.95
C LYS A 98 -16.23 -2.72 -2.04
N ILE A 99 -15.76 -3.88 -1.54
CA ILE A 99 -14.31 -4.19 -1.60
C ILE A 99 -13.87 -4.52 -3.03
N GLU A 100 -14.73 -5.12 -3.85
CA GLU A 100 -14.45 -5.35 -5.27
C GLU A 100 -14.35 -4.02 -6.04
N ILE A 101 -15.23 -3.06 -5.76
CA ILE A 101 -15.14 -1.71 -6.34
C ILE A 101 -13.82 -1.05 -5.92
N ALA A 102 -13.50 -1.04 -4.62
CA ALA A 102 -12.26 -0.47 -4.12
C ALA A 102 -11.03 -1.07 -4.78
N SER A 103 -10.97 -2.40 -4.89
CA SER A 103 -9.86 -3.13 -5.54
C SER A 103 -9.74 -2.80 -7.02
N SER A 104 -10.88 -2.60 -7.70
CA SER A 104 -10.88 -2.29 -9.14
C SER A 104 -10.31 -0.91 -9.46
N ILE A 105 -10.57 0.09 -8.61
CA ILE A 105 -10.17 1.48 -8.87
C ILE A 105 -8.90 1.92 -8.13
N CYS A 106 -8.38 1.12 -7.21
CA CYS A 106 -7.33 1.53 -6.28
C CYS A 106 -5.99 1.93 -6.92
N LYS A 107 -5.73 1.55 -8.16
CA LYS A 107 -4.51 1.89 -8.90
C LYS A 107 -4.75 2.87 -10.06
N VAL A 108 -5.99 3.35 -10.23
CA VAL A 108 -6.35 4.20 -11.37
C VAL A 108 -5.72 5.58 -11.29
N ASP A 109 -5.43 6.07 -10.10
CA ASP A 109 -4.75 7.35 -9.87
C ASP A 109 -3.34 7.40 -10.46
N LEU A 110 -2.69 6.26 -10.72
CA LEU A 110 -1.44 6.16 -11.48
C LEU A 110 -1.53 6.74 -12.89
N MET A 111 -2.74 6.81 -13.45
CA MET A 111 -2.99 7.39 -14.78
C MET A 111 -3.11 8.92 -14.74
N SER A 112 -3.18 9.53 -13.56
CA SER A 112 -3.38 10.96 -13.42
C SER A 112 -2.07 11.72 -13.58
N ASP A 113 -2.15 12.89 -14.24
CA ASP A 113 -1.02 13.81 -14.32
C ASP A 113 -0.59 14.25 -12.90
N LEU A 114 -1.55 14.32 -11.97
CA LEU A 114 -1.29 14.71 -10.59
C LEU A 114 -0.35 13.73 -9.87
N VAL A 115 -0.57 12.42 -10.02
CA VAL A 115 0.35 11.42 -9.46
C VAL A 115 1.66 11.36 -10.25
N GLY A 116 1.62 11.64 -11.56
CA GLY A 116 2.83 11.78 -12.37
C GLY A 116 3.76 12.87 -11.87
N GLU A 117 3.22 14.01 -11.46
CA GLU A 117 3.97 15.16 -10.93
C GLU A 117 4.27 15.03 -9.42
N PHE A 118 3.37 14.40 -8.65
CA PHE A 118 3.46 14.20 -7.21
C PHE A 118 3.29 12.72 -6.84
N PRO A 119 4.31 11.87 -7.08
CA PRO A 119 4.20 10.42 -6.86
C PRO A 119 3.90 10.03 -5.41
N GLU A 120 4.28 10.86 -4.44
CA GLU A 120 4.01 10.68 -3.02
C GLU A 120 2.52 10.75 -2.66
N LEU A 121 1.68 11.30 -3.54
CA LEU A 121 0.23 11.38 -3.36
C LEU A 121 -0.52 10.15 -3.88
N GLN A 122 0.19 9.16 -4.45
CA GLN A 122 -0.40 7.93 -4.95
C GLN A 122 -1.23 7.23 -3.86
N GLY A 123 -2.43 6.78 -4.20
CA GLY A 123 -3.41 6.22 -3.29
C GLY A 123 -4.26 7.30 -2.62
N ILE A 124 -3.64 8.29 -1.98
CA ILE A 124 -4.34 9.41 -1.31
C ILE A 124 -5.24 10.14 -2.31
N VAL A 125 -4.66 10.51 -3.44
CA VAL A 125 -5.39 11.21 -4.52
C VAL A 125 -6.47 10.32 -5.12
N GLY A 126 -6.22 9.03 -5.30
CA GLY A 126 -7.21 8.06 -5.76
C GLY A 126 -8.46 8.04 -4.89
N GLY A 127 -8.29 8.04 -3.56
CA GLY A 127 -9.41 8.13 -2.63
C GLY A 127 -10.15 9.46 -2.68
N HIS A 128 -9.45 10.58 -2.90
CA HIS A 128 -10.09 11.88 -3.10
C HIS A 128 -10.86 11.97 -4.43
N PHE A 129 -10.33 11.39 -5.52
CA PHE A 129 -11.07 11.30 -6.78
C PHE A 129 -12.33 10.42 -6.63
N ALA A 130 -12.22 9.28 -5.94
CA ALA A 130 -13.37 8.44 -5.65
C ALA A 130 -14.44 9.19 -4.84
N LYS A 131 -14.04 9.94 -3.81
CA LYS A 131 -14.94 10.79 -3.02
C LYS A 131 -15.62 11.85 -3.87
N PHE A 132 -14.88 12.54 -4.74
CA PHE A 132 -15.42 13.55 -5.64
C PHE A 132 -16.46 12.96 -6.62
N GLN A 133 -16.26 11.72 -7.05
CA GLN A 133 -17.19 11.01 -7.95
C GLN A 133 -18.33 10.31 -7.21
N GLY A 134 -18.48 10.49 -5.90
CA GLY A 134 -19.61 10.01 -5.12
C GLY A 134 -19.54 8.52 -4.72
N PHE A 135 -18.36 7.90 -4.74
CA PHE A 135 -18.20 6.56 -4.22
C PHE A 135 -18.44 6.51 -2.71
N ASP A 136 -18.79 5.32 -2.23
CA ASP A 136 -19.02 5.06 -0.81
C ASP A 136 -17.78 5.43 0.05
N LYS A 137 -18.03 5.93 1.25
CA LYS A 137 -16.98 6.41 2.16
C LYS A 137 -15.94 5.35 2.49
N GLU A 138 -16.37 4.09 2.67
CA GLU A 138 -15.49 2.96 2.94
C GLU A 138 -14.60 2.65 1.73
N VAL A 139 -15.14 2.72 0.52
CA VAL A 139 -14.39 2.56 -0.74
C VAL A 139 -13.33 3.65 -0.85
N CYS A 140 -13.71 4.91 -0.67
CA CYS A 140 -12.78 6.04 -0.75
C CYS A 140 -11.62 5.91 0.26
N LEU A 141 -11.94 5.53 1.49
CA LEU A 141 -10.94 5.36 2.54
C LEU A 141 -10.01 4.18 2.23
N ALA A 142 -10.55 3.04 1.79
CA ALA A 142 -9.74 1.89 1.42
C ALA A 142 -8.76 2.22 0.30
N VAL A 143 -9.20 2.93 -0.73
CA VAL A 143 -8.33 3.40 -1.82
C VAL A 143 -7.24 4.35 -1.29
N SER A 144 -7.57 5.29 -0.40
CA SER A 144 -6.57 6.21 0.18
C SER A 144 -5.53 5.49 1.04
N GLU A 145 -5.92 4.45 1.76
CA GLU A 145 -5.09 3.76 2.74
C GLU A 145 -4.44 2.47 2.22
N GLN A 146 -4.61 2.12 0.95
CA GLN A 146 -4.17 0.85 0.36
C GLN A 146 -2.69 0.53 0.55
N TYR A 147 -1.85 1.54 0.68
CA TYR A 147 -0.41 1.36 0.88
C TYR A 147 0.00 1.32 2.36
N LEU A 148 -0.90 1.66 3.28
CA LEU A 148 -0.62 1.62 4.71
C LEU A 148 -0.73 0.18 5.27
N PRO A 149 0.07 -0.15 6.30
CA PRO A 149 1.24 0.58 6.73
C PRO A 149 2.38 0.45 5.72
N ASN A 150 3.31 1.42 5.71
CA ASN A 150 4.52 1.36 4.92
C ASN A 150 5.75 1.29 5.85
N GLY A 151 5.95 0.13 6.46
CA GLY A 151 7.03 -0.13 7.42
C GLY A 151 6.61 0.00 8.89
N MET A 152 7.62 0.01 9.77
CA MET A 152 7.43 -0.12 11.23
C MET A 152 6.74 1.07 11.89
N GLU A 153 7.09 2.29 11.51
CA GLU A 153 6.60 3.53 12.14
C GLU A 153 5.37 4.12 11.45
N SER A 154 4.98 3.54 10.33
CA SER A 154 3.87 4.04 9.53
C SER A 154 2.53 3.87 10.25
N LYS A 155 1.60 4.80 10.00
CA LYS A 155 0.22 4.71 10.45
C LYS A 155 -0.41 3.38 9.99
N LEU A 156 -1.24 2.80 10.84
CA LEU A 156 -1.95 1.55 10.56
C LEU A 156 -3.40 1.83 10.17
N PRO A 157 -3.92 1.28 9.08
CA PRO A 157 -5.35 1.35 8.79
C PRO A 157 -6.13 0.52 9.82
N LYS A 158 -7.29 1.04 10.25
CA LYS A 158 -8.15 0.41 11.26
C LYS A 158 -9.51 -0.05 10.72
N LYS A 159 -9.89 0.44 9.55
CA LYS A 159 -11.14 0.04 8.91
C LYS A 159 -10.93 -1.21 8.07
N MET A 160 -11.78 -2.21 8.23
CA MET A 160 -11.59 -3.52 7.61
C MET A 160 -11.52 -3.47 6.08
N TYR A 161 -12.20 -2.55 5.41
CA TYR A 161 -12.04 -2.35 3.97
C TYR A 161 -10.61 -1.92 3.59
N SER A 162 -10.03 -0.98 4.35
CA SER A 162 -8.64 -0.53 4.14
C SER A 162 -7.64 -1.65 4.44
N VAL A 163 -7.91 -2.40 5.51
CA VAL A 163 -7.07 -3.55 5.91
C VAL A 163 -7.12 -4.63 4.85
N ALA A 164 -8.31 -5.01 4.37
CA ALA A 164 -8.50 -6.03 3.34
C ALA A 164 -7.78 -5.67 2.03
N LEU A 165 -7.94 -4.43 1.58
CA LEU A 165 -7.30 -3.96 0.34
C LEU A 165 -5.78 -3.93 0.47
N SER A 166 -5.26 -3.40 1.58
CA SER A 166 -3.83 -3.34 1.85
C SER A 166 -3.20 -4.74 2.02
N LEU A 167 -3.89 -5.65 2.69
CA LEU A 167 -3.49 -7.05 2.83
C LEU A 167 -3.37 -7.71 1.45
N SER A 168 -4.40 -7.54 0.61
CA SER A 168 -4.44 -8.09 -0.75
C SER A 168 -3.30 -7.56 -1.62
N ASP A 169 -3.01 -6.26 -1.55
CA ASP A 169 -1.90 -5.64 -2.30
C ASP A 169 -0.53 -6.22 -1.89
N LYS A 170 -0.31 -6.39 -0.58
CA LYS A 170 0.95 -6.90 -0.05
C LYS A 170 1.16 -8.38 -0.33
N ILE A 171 0.12 -9.21 -0.16
CA ILE A 171 0.20 -10.66 -0.45
C ILE A 171 0.42 -10.87 -1.95
N ASP A 172 -0.34 -10.19 -2.82
CA ASP A 172 -0.14 -10.28 -4.27
C ASP A 172 1.30 -9.96 -4.66
N SER A 173 1.85 -8.87 -4.13
CA SER A 173 3.21 -8.44 -4.42
C SER A 173 4.26 -9.42 -3.91
N LEU A 174 4.13 -9.89 -2.67
CA LEU A 174 5.07 -10.83 -2.06
C LEU A 174 5.10 -12.15 -2.82
N VAL A 175 3.93 -12.72 -3.13
CA VAL A 175 3.82 -13.96 -3.93
C VAL A 175 4.42 -13.76 -5.31
N GLY A 176 4.13 -12.64 -5.97
CA GLY A 176 4.68 -12.34 -7.28
C GLY A 176 6.20 -12.25 -7.28
N PHE A 177 6.79 -11.50 -6.35
CA PHE A 177 8.25 -11.37 -6.26
C PHE A 177 8.95 -12.69 -5.94
N PHE A 178 8.39 -13.50 -5.04
CA PHE A 178 8.90 -14.84 -4.77
C PHE A 178 8.75 -15.77 -5.97
N GLY A 179 7.63 -15.66 -6.70
CA GLY A 179 7.37 -16.42 -7.92
C GLY A 179 8.39 -16.21 -9.04
N ILE A 180 8.89 -14.98 -9.19
CA ILE A 180 9.97 -14.65 -10.13
C ILE A 180 11.37 -14.76 -9.51
N ASN A 181 11.50 -15.42 -8.35
CA ASN A 181 12.75 -15.60 -7.58
C ASN A 181 13.45 -14.27 -7.19
N LEU A 182 12.71 -13.19 -7.09
CA LEU A 182 13.23 -11.89 -6.69
C LEU A 182 13.11 -11.74 -5.17
N LYS A 183 14.14 -12.20 -4.46
CA LYS A 183 14.20 -12.20 -2.99
C LYS A 183 15.19 -11.15 -2.50
N PRO A 184 14.94 -10.49 -1.34
CA PRO A 184 15.91 -9.58 -0.77
C PRO A 184 17.14 -10.35 -0.27
N THR A 185 18.33 -9.82 -0.55
CA THR A 185 19.60 -10.34 -0.02
C THR A 185 19.92 -9.66 1.32
N SER A 186 20.88 -10.18 2.10
CA SER A 186 21.24 -9.64 3.42
C SER A 186 21.46 -8.11 3.43
N SER A 187 22.04 -7.55 2.37
CA SER A 187 22.42 -6.13 2.28
C SER A 187 21.51 -5.26 1.41
N LYS A 188 20.67 -5.86 0.52
CA LYS A 188 19.89 -5.11 -0.47
C LYS A 188 18.41 -5.53 -0.46
N ASP A 189 17.53 -4.55 -0.42
CA ASP A 189 16.08 -4.70 -0.58
C ASP A 189 15.54 -3.60 -1.51
N PRO A 190 15.91 -3.62 -2.79
CA PRO A 190 15.59 -2.53 -3.71
C PRO A 190 14.09 -2.37 -3.97
N TYR A 191 13.30 -3.41 -3.71
CA TYR A 191 11.85 -3.41 -3.93
C TYR A 191 11.03 -3.37 -2.64
N ALA A 192 11.69 -3.07 -1.51
CA ALA A 192 11.05 -2.96 -0.20
C ALA A 192 10.27 -4.23 0.25
N ILE A 193 10.70 -5.41 -0.19
CA ILE A 193 10.05 -6.70 0.13
C ILE A 193 10.02 -6.95 1.63
N ARG A 194 11.14 -6.65 2.36
CA ARG A 194 11.17 -6.74 3.82
C ARG A 194 10.19 -5.78 4.48
N ARG A 195 10.13 -4.55 3.99
CA ARG A 195 9.20 -3.54 4.48
C ARG A 195 7.75 -3.95 4.22
N MET A 196 7.48 -4.58 3.10
CA MET A 196 6.17 -5.11 2.75
C MET A 196 5.75 -6.25 3.66
N ALA A 197 6.68 -7.20 3.95
CA ALA A 197 6.41 -8.32 4.85
C ALA A 197 6.20 -7.88 6.30
N ILE A 198 6.99 -6.91 6.81
CA ILE A 198 6.76 -6.37 8.15
C ILE A 198 5.42 -5.60 8.22
N SER A 199 5.05 -4.92 7.15
CA SER A 199 3.75 -4.25 7.04
C SER A 199 2.59 -5.23 7.06
N LEU A 200 2.74 -6.39 6.42
CA LEU A 200 1.79 -7.50 6.45
C LEU A 200 1.63 -8.05 7.88
N VAL A 201 2.74 -8.32 8.56
CA VAL A 201 2.74 -8.76 9.97
C VAL A 201 2.00 -7.76 10.85
N ARG A 202 2.29 -6.47 10.72
CA ARG A 202 1.63 -5.40 11.48
C ARG A 202 0.12 -5.31 11.20
N LEU A 203 -0.29 -5.47 9.95
CA LEU A 203 -1.73 -5.50 9.60
C LEU A 203 -2.46 -6.59 10.36
N ILE A 204 -1.88 -7.78 10.43
CA ILE A 204 -2.49 -8.94 11.07
C ILE A 204 -2.46 -8.80 12.59
N VAL A 205 -1.29 -8.59 13.15
CA VAL A 205 -1.10 -8.59 14.62
C VAL A 205 -1.76 -7.38 15.29
N GLU A 206 -1.56 -6.16 14.76
CA GLU A 206 -2.07 -4.93 15.38
C GLU A 206 -3.58 -4.68 15.13
N ASN A 207 -4.21 -5.42 14.21
CA ASN A 207 -5.66 -5.43 14.01
C ASN A 207 -6.32 -6.73 14.52
N GLU A 208 -5.54 -7.63 15.15
CA GLU A 208 -6.02 -8.90 15.74
C GLU A 208 -6.79 -9.77 14.74
N ILE A 209 -6.24 -9.90 13.52
CA ILE A 209 -6.91 -10.59 12.40
C ILE A 209 -6.57 -12.09 12.46
N LYS A 210 -7.60 -12.91 12.56
CA LYS A 210 -7.47 -14.37 12.40
C LYS A 210 -7.60 -14.73 10.93
N ILE A 211 -6.49 -15.08 10.29
CA ILE A 211 -6.45 -15.43 8.88
C ILE A 211 -5.38 -16.50 8.61
N LYS A 212 -5.74 -17.50 7.82
CA LYS A 212 -4.81 -18.55 7.40
C LYS A 212 -3.93 -18.07 6.25
N LEU A 213 -2.77 -17.55 6.57
CA LEU A 213 -1.90 -16.89 5.61
C LEU A 213 -1.39 -17.86 4.53
N LYS A 214 -1.16 -19.14 4.88
CA LYS A 214 -0.78 -20.17 3.92
C LYS A 214 -1.84 -20.38 2.84
N ASP A 215 -3.11 -20.37 3.21
CA ASP A 215 -4.22 -20.54 2.26
C ASP A 215 -4.28 -19.34 1.31
N LEU A 216 -4.06 -18.13 1.80
CA LEU A 216 -4.00 -16.92 0.97
C LEU A 216 -2.81 -16.94 -0.01
N ILE A 217 -1.66 -17.44 0.41
CA ILE A 217 -0.49 -17.61 -0.47
C ILE A 217 -0.84 -18.59 -1.61
N VAL A 218 -1.41 -19.74 -1.28
CA VAL A 218 -1.82 -20.75 -2.26
C VAL A 218 -2.86 -20.19 -3.24
N TYR A 219 -3.87 -19.51 -2.72
CA TYR A 219 -4.89 -18.85 -3.53
C TYR A 219 -4.29 -17.81 -4.48
N THR A 220 -3.37 -17.00 -3.98
CA THR A 220 -2.68 -15.99 -4.79
C THR A 220 -1.83 -16.63 -5.89
N CYS A 221 -1.13 -17.73 -5.61
CA CYS A 221 -0.43 -18.52 -6.64
C CYS A 221 -1.40 -19.03 -7.72
N SER A 222 -2.59 -19.48 -7.32
CA SER A 222 -3.63 -19.87 -8.28
C SER A 222 -4.09 -18.69 -9.14
N ALA A 223 -4.28 -17.51 -8.55
CA ALA A 223 -4.66 -16.31 -9.30
C ALA A 223 -3.59 -15.88 -10.33
N TYR A 224 -2.31 -16.07 -10.01
CA TYR A 224 -1.22 -15.89 -10.97
C TYR A 224 -1.26 -16.95 -12.08
N ARG A 225 -1.54 -18.21 -11.74
CA ARG A 225 -1.65 -19.32 -12.72
C ARG A 225 -2.78 -19.07 -13.72
N ASP A 226 -3.92 -18.52 -13.27
CA ASP A 226 -5.03 -18.12 -14.14
C ASP A 226 -4.62 -17.08 -15.18
N GLN A 227 -3.54 -16.35 -14.95
CA GLN A 227 -2.96 -15.35 -15.84
C GLN A 227 -1.74 -15.88 -16.63
N GLY A 228 -1.49 -17.19 -16.58
CA GLY A 228 -0.44 -17.86 -17.36
C GLY A 228 0.94 -17.93 -16.68
N TYR A 229 1.05 -17.63 -15.37
CA TYR A 229 2.31 -17.78 -14.64
C TYR A 229 2.42 -19.19 -14.05
N ASP A 230 3.51 -19.87 -14.35
CA ASP A 230 3.79 -21.22 -13.81
C ASP A 230 4.67 -21.11 -12.55
N PHE A 231 4.03 -20.79 -11.42
CA PHE A 231 4.70 -20.67 -10.14
C PHE A 231 4.68 -22.00 -9.36
N ASP A 232 5.83 -22.41 -8.84
CA ASP A 232 5.91 -23.51 -7.87
C ASP A 232 5.26 -23.10 -6.54
N THR A 233 3.98 -23.37 -6.41
CA THR A 233 3.16 -22.98 -5.26
C THR A 233 3.74 -23.51 -3.95
N LYS A 234 4.23 -24.76 -3.89
CA LYS A 234 4.75 -25.36 -2.66
C LYS A 234 6.05 -24.72 -2.23
N LYS A 235 6.93 -24.43 -3.19
CA LYS A 235 8.19 -23.72 -2.93
C LYS A 235 7.91 -22.31 -2.42
N ILE A 236 7.02 -21.54 -3.09
CA ILE A 236 6.67 -20.18 -2.68
C ILE A 236 6.03 -20.20 -1.30
N GLN A 237 5.09 -21.09 -1.03
CA GLN A 237 4.45 -21.19 0.27
C GLN A 237 5.47 -21.39 1.39
N ASN A 238 6.42 -22.31 1.24
CA ASN A 238 7.43 -22.57 2.26
C ASN A 238 8.35 -21.35 2.44
N GLU A 239 8.96 -20.87 1.36
CA GLU A 239 9.94 -19.78 1.42
C GLU A 239 9.36 -18.47 1.90
N LEU A 240 8.15 -18.13 1.46
CA LEU A 240 7.46 -16.92 1.91
C LEU A 240 6.98 -17.05 3.35
N SER A 241 6.58 -18.27 3.78
CA SER A 241 6.25 -18.56 5.17
C SER A 241 7.43 -18.29 6.10
N ASP A 242 8.58 -18.88 5.79
CA ASP A 242 9.80 -18.69 6.57
C ASP A 242 10.21 -17.22 6.62
N PHE A 243 10.09 -16.54 5.49
CA PHE A 243 10.41 -15.12 5.39
C PHE A 243 9.50 -14.23 6.26
N ILE A 244 8.19 -14.51 6.28
CA ILE A 244 7.23 -13.76 7.10
C ILE A 244 7.44 -14.05 8.59
N ILE A 245 7.68 -15.31 8.97
CA ILE A 245 7.99 -15.70 10.36
C ILE A 245 9.23 -14.95 10.86
N GLU A 246 10.27 -14.85 10.04
CA GLU A 246 11.46 -14.10 10.41
C GLU A 246 11.14 -12.61 10.64
N ARG A 247 10.26 -12.01 9.83
CA ARG A 247 9.80 -10.62 10.03
C ARG A 247 8.95 -10.48 11.30
N LEU A 248 8.10 -11.45 11.61
CA LEU A 248 7.36 -11.50 12.87
C LEU A 248 8.31 -11.52 14.07
N LYS A 249 9.33 -12.38 14.05
CA LYS A 249 10.35 -12.44 15.11
C LYS A 249 11.02 -11.09 15.31
N ASN A 250 11.38 -10.40 14.22
CA ASN A 250 11.99 -9.07 14.29
C ASN A 250 11.02 -8.04 14.88
N TYR A 251 9.76 -8.05 14.46
CA TYR A 251 8.71 -7.18 15.00
C TYR A 251 8.53 -7.38 16.52
N LEU A 252 8.47 -8.64 16.97
CA LEU A 252 8.31 -8.98 18.40
C LEU A 252 9.53 -8.56 19.24
N ARG A 253 10.77 -8.69 18.69
CA ARG A 253 11.99 -8.19 19.35
C ARG A 253 11.95 -6.67 19.54
N GLU A 254 11.51 -5.91 18.53
CA GLU A 254 11.35 -4.45 18.65
C GLU A 254 10.29 -4.06 19.67
N LYS A 255 9.26 -4.92 19.88
CA LYS A 255 8.29 -4.78 20.96
C LYS A 255 8.82 -5.24 22.32
N LYS A 256 10.12 -5.59 22.41
CA LYS A 256 10.83 -6.03 23.65
C LYS A 256 10.28 -7.32 24.26
N ILE A 257 9.69 -8.19 23.43
CA ILE A 257 9.27 -9.52 23.87
C ILE A 257 10.51 -10.41 24.02
N ARG A 258 10.53 -11.25 25.07
CA ARG A 258 11.65 -12.13 25.37
C ARG A 258 11.89 -13.15 24.26
N GLN A 259 13.16 -13.42 23.95
CA GLN A 259 13.57 -14.28 22.84
C GLN A 259 13.05 -15.73 22.99
N ASP A 260 13.04 -16.28 24.19
CA ASP A 260 12.55 -17.62 24.46
C ASP A 260 11.04 -17.78 24.17
N ILE A 261 10.24 -16.74 24.49
CA ILE A 261 8.82 -16.68 24.15
C ILE A 261 8.62 -16.61 22.64
N ILE A 262 9.40 -15.77 21.94
CA ILE A 262 9.35 -15.63 20.49
C ILE A 262 9.64 -16.98 19.80
N GLU A 263 10.68 -17.68 20.24
CA GLU A 263 11.07 -18.96 19.63
C GLU A 263 10.04 -20.06 19.88
N SER A 264 9.54 -20.19 21.12
CA SER A 264 8.55 -21.20 21.45
C SER A 264 7.23 -21.00 20.72
N SER A 265 6.70 -19.76 20.68
CA SER A 265 5.43 -19.48 19.98
C SER A 265 5.54 -19.64 18.47
N THR A 266 6.62 -19.15 17.85
CA THR A 266 6.79 -19.30 16.39
C THR A 266 7.07 -20.73 15.96
N PHE A 267 7.61 -21.57 16.82
CA PHE A 267 7.81 -23.00 16.55
C PHE A 267 6.48 -23.77 16.59
N LEU A 268 5.59 -23.44 17.53
CA LEU A 268 4.32 -24.16 17.74
C LEU A 268 3.24 -23.75 16.74
N LEU A 269 3.11 -22.47 16.42
CA LEU A 269 1.96 -21.91 15.71
C LEU A 269 2.20 -21.74 14.19
N GLY A 270 3.43 -21.53 13.78
CA GLY A 270 3.75 -21.29 12.36
C GLY A 270 3.02 -20.07 11.80
N LEU A 271 2.65 -20.12 10.50
CA LEU A 271 1.90 -19.04 9.82
C LEU A 271 0.37 -19.17 9.90
N ASP A 272 -0.14 -20.23 10.49
CA ASP A 272 -1.59 -20.46 10.50
C ASP A 272 -2.28 -19.68 11.63
N ASP A 273 -1.51 -19.21 12.60
CA ASP A 273 -1.97 -18.31 13.66
C ASP A 273 -0.83 -17.35 14.05
N LEU A 274 -0.93 -16.08 13.64
CA LEU A 274 0.04 -15.04 13.98
C LEU A 274 -0.35 -14.24 15.24
N LEU A 275 -1.47 -14.58 15.88
CA LEU A 275 -1.94 -14.00 17.11
C LEU A 275 -1.60 -14.93 18.28
#